data_d15c926580cadd20e61acfcb2fd8020a
#
_entry.id   d15c926580cadd20e61acfcb2fd8020a
#
_cell.length_a   1.000
_cell.length_b   1.000
_cell.length_c   1.000
_cell.angle_alpha   90.00
_cell.angle_beta   90.00
_cell.angle_gamma   90.00
#
_symmetry.space_group_name_H-M   'P 1'
#
loop_
_entity.id
_entity.type
_entity.pdbx_description
1 polymer ?
#
loop_
_entity_poly.entity_id
_entity_poly.type
_entity_poly.pdbx_seq_one_letter_code
_entity_poly.pdbx_strand_id
1 'polypeptide(L)'
;MRFKPKGGLNPAHQKTDREAVEARADVVSEQGGNERVFEKRHAGEIERAENIAAGLPPEGVEKPETPANIADKKDFHEPHKDIPAQVQEEKFTPVTVKEQPKGLIETITYAASNLVKKVQRLIRPEKKIHKEVIINAETLETRVAVTEDGKLEEFNIERTTEERLVGSIFKGRVRNLEDGLKAAFVDIGFEKNAFLHYWDIVPNQFDSGVEIVEREGAKRRDRPKITQKDIPRLYSPGSDIIVQVTKGPIGTKGPRVTTNIVLPGRFLVLLPNSDQSGISRKIENVEERKRLKKILRQLSIPDGMGVIMRTAGEGQQLRYFVRDLALLLEEWNSVSDKIKKQPMATCVFQEPDLIERTVRDFLTEDVERIVVDNNKAYERMREMIFKISKRSAGKIKPYSDAQPVFDRFGVTKQLENAFSRQVHLKSGGYIVIDETEALVAIDVNTGRHKGGKDQEAAILKVNLESADDICRQLRLRNMGGLIVLDFIDMKSGRDRQQVHSRMRDGLRRDKAKTHILPISQLGLM
;
A
#
# COMPACT_ATOMS: atom_id res chain seq x y z
N MET A 1 48.09 40.45 4.94
CA MET A 1 49.12 39.39 5.00
C MET A 1 48.58 38.18 4.24
N ARG A 2 49.16 37.84 3.09
CA ARG A 2 48.79 36.71 2.27
C ARG A 2 49.61 35.49 2.70
N PHE A 3 48.97 34.42 3.18
CA PHE A 3 49.63 33.14 3.41
C PHE A 3 49.63 32.34 2.11
N LYS A 4 50.82 31.97 1.59
CA LYS A 4 51.03 30.95 0.57
C LYS A 4 51.20 29.58 1.25
N PRO A 5 50.56 28.53 0.82
CA PRO A 5 50.93 27.18 1.26
C PRO A 5 52.12 26.69 0.43
N LYS A 6 53.21 26.34 1.10
CA LYS A 6 54.30 25.50 0.56
C LYS A 6 53.94 24.04 0.87
N GLY A 7 54.01 23.18 -0.14
CA GLY A 7 53.94 21.74 0.06
C GLY A 7 53.72 21.05 -1.29
N GLY A 8 54.83 20.87 -2.05
CA GLY A 8 54.80 20.06 -3.26
C GLY A 8 54.75 18.57 -2.88
N LEU A 9 53.80 17.85 -3.44
CA LEU A 9 53.66 16.39 -3.32
C LEU A 9 54.80 15.70 -4.09
N ASN A 10 55.37 14.68 -3.47
CA ASN A 10 56.48 13.86 -3.90
C ASN A 10 56.09 13.03 -5.16
N PRO A 11 56.88 12.99 -6.25
CA PRO A 11 56.52 12.28 -7.48
C PRO A 11 56.27 10.78 -7.35
N ALA A 12 56.77 10.17 -6.27
CA ALA A 12 56.58 8.75 -6.01
C ALA A 12 55.11 8.39 -5.61
N HIS A 13 54.36 9.33 -5.03
CA HIS A 13 52.93 9.10 -4.66
C HIS A 13 51.99 9.20 -5.87
N GLN A 14 52.37 9.94 -6.91
CA GLN A 14 51.54 10.08 -8.11
C GLN A 14 51.53 8.82 -8.99
N LYS A 15 52.56 7.94 -8.91
CA LYS A 15 52.59 6.70 -9.65
C LYS A 15 51.70 5.61 -9.03
N THR A 16 51.69 5.52 -7.69
CA THR A 16 50.82 4.56 -6.97
C THR A 16 49.33 4.89 -7.10
N ASP A 17 48.98 6.16 -7.15
CA ASP A 17 47.55 6.53 -7.33
C ASP A 17 47.06 6.28 -8.76
N ARG A 18 47.92 6.41 -9.78
CA ARG A 18 47.58 6.04 -11.16
C ARG A 18 47.41 4.55 -11.37
N GLU A 19 48.29 3.75 -10.84
CA GLU A 19 48.19 2.27 -10.91
C GLU A 19 46.96 1.75 -10.15
N ALA A 20 46.58 2.39 -9.01
CA ALA A 20 45.38 2.04 -8.26
C ALA A 20 44.09 2.45 -8.98
N VAL A 21 44.11 3.54 -9.75
CA VAL A 21 42.96 3.99 -10.56
C VAL A 21 42.80 3.12 -11.81
N GLU A 22 43.89 2.76 -12.48
CA GLU A 22 43.86 1.84 -13.63
C GLU A 22 43.43 0.42 -13.21
N ALA A 23 43.92 -0.10 -12.09
CA ALA A 23 43.49 -1.40 -11.56
C ALA A 23 41.99 -1.41 -11.15
N ARG A 24 41.43 -0.26 -10.66
CA ARG A 24 39.99 -0.15 -10.41
C ARG A 24 39.17 -0.02 -11.69
N ALA A 25 39.69 0.63 -12.73
CA ALA A 25 39.02 0.72 -14.02
C ALA A 25 38.94 -0.64 -14.72
N ASP A 26 40.00 -1.48 -14.63
CA ASP A 26 40.02 -2.83 -15.20
C ASP A 26 39.04 -3.76 -14.47
N VAL A 27 38.94 -3.70 -13.14
CA VAL A 27 37.96 -4.50 -12.36
C VAL A 27 36.52 -4.13 -12.68
N VAL A 28 36.23 -2.82 -12.89
CA VAL A 28 34.91 -2.36 -13.28
C VAL A 28 34.57 -2.74 -14.73
N SER A 29 35.57 -2.77 -15.63
CA SER A 29 35.38 -3.20 -17.01
C SER A 29 35.17 -4.71 -17.14
N GLU A 30 35.83 -5.52 -16.30
CA GLU A 30 35.62 -6.97 -16.26
C GLU A 30 34.25 -7.36 -15.68
N GLN A 31 33.76 -6.65 -14.63
CA GLN A 31 32.43 -6.90 -14.10
C GLN A 31 31.33 -6.51 -15.09
N GLY A 32 31.44 -5.37 -15.74
CA GLY A 32 30.46 -4.96 -16.77
C GLY A 32 30.53 -5.84 -18.04
N GLY A 33 31.68 -6.44 -18.33
CA GLY A 33 31.84 -7.41 -19.43
C GLY A 33 31.12 -8.74 -19.14
N ASN A 34 31.23 -9.23 -17.92
CA ASN A 34 30.60 -10.48 -17.50
C ASN A 34 29.07 -10.35 -17.39
N GLU A 35 28.54 -9.23 -16.92
CA GLU A 35 27.11 -8.95 -16.92
C GLU A 35 26.51 -8.92 -18.34
N ARG A 36 27.16 -8.22 -19.27
CA ARG A 36 26.70 -8.16 -20.67
C ARG A 36 26.79 -9.52 -21.38
N VAL A 37 27.74 -10.36 -21.03
CA VAL A 37 27.88 -11.73 -21.57
C VAL A 37 26.83 -12.65 -20.97
N PHE A 38 26.50 -12.48 -19.67
CA PHE A 38 25.42 -13.20 -19.00
C PHE A 38 24.06 -12.80 -19.56
N GLU A 39 23.78 -11.53 -19.70
CA GLU A 39 22.54 -11.02 -20.30
C GLU A 39 22.34 -11.49 -21.74
N LYS A 40 23.40 -11.50 -22.57
CA LYS A 40 23.32 -12.01 -23.94
C LYS A 40 23.10 -13.53 -24.00
N ARG A 41 23.62 -14.30 -23.05
CA ARG A 41 23.44 -15.78 -23.01
C ARG A 41 22.03 -16.16 -22.54
N HIS A 42 21.44 -15.38 -21.66
CA HIS A 42 20.16 -15.70 -21.03
C HIS A 42 19.01 -14.75 -21.44
N ALA A 43 19.25 -13.86 -22.42
CA ALA A 43 18.24 -12.89 -22.87
C ALA A 43 16.91 -13.56 -23.25
N GLY A 44 16.96 -14.68 -23.98
CA GLY A 44 15.77 -15.42 -24.37
C GLY A 44 15.06 -16.14 -23.21
N GLU A 45 15.77 -16.49 -22.14
CA GLU A 45 15.17 -17.10 -20.95
C GLU A 45 14.55 -16.03 -20.04
N ILE A 46 15.19 -14.88 -19.95
CA ILE A 46 14.68 -13.71 -19.20
C ILE A 46 13.41 -13.19 -19.87
N GLU A 47 13.41 -13.04 -21.21
CA GLU A 47 12.25 -12.61 -21.98
C GLU A 47 11.07 -13.60 -21.89
N ARG A 48 11.35 -14.91 -21.91
CA ARG A 48 10.33 -15.94 -21.66
C ARG A 48 9.75 -15.86 -20.25
N ALA A 49 10.57 -15.63 -19.23
CA ALA A 49 10.12 -15.49 -17.85
C ALA A 49 9.29 -14.22 -17.66
N GLU A 50 9.67 -13.12 -18.31
CA GLU A 50 8.90 -11.86 -18.30
C GLU A 50 7.56 -11.99 -19.03
N ASN A 51 7.52 -12.68 -20.17
CA ASN A 51 6.29 -12.94 -20.91
C ASN A 51 5.33 -13.85 -20.13
N ILE A 52 5.83 -14.89 -19.47
CA ILE A 52 5.04 -15.74 -18.58
C ILE A 52 4.49 -14.93 -17.39
N ALA A 53 5.30 -14.07 -16.79
CA ALA A 53 4.89 -13.21 -15.68
C ALA A 53 3.86 -12.16 -16.11
N ALA A 54 3.89 -11.72 -17.39
CA ALA A 54 2.93 -10.81 -17.99
C ALA A 54 1.65 -11.50 -18.50
N GLY A 55 1.57 -12.84 -18.44
CA GLY A 55 0.44 -13.62 -18.96
C GLY A 55 0.38 -13.67 -20.49
N LEU A 56 1.51 -13.41 -21.16
CA LEU A 56 1.64 -13.49 -22.62
C LEU A 56 2.19 -14.87 -23.02
N PRO A 57 1.80 -15.43 -24.19
CA PRO A 57 2.38 -16.66 -24.66
C PRO A 57 3.89 -16.49 -24.92
N PRO A 58 4.73 -17.45 -24.57
CA PRO A 58 6.16 -17.37 -24.82
C PRO A 58 6.44 -17.28 -26.33
N GLU A 59 6.92 -16.14 -26.79
CA GLU A 59 7.41 -16.01 -28.17
C GLU A 59 8.69 -16.84 -28.32
N GLY A 60 8.72 -17.70 -29.33
CA GLY A 60 9.89 -18.50 -29.67
C GLY A 60 9.69 -20.01 -29.77
N VAL A 61 8.45 -20.49 -29.85
CA VAL A 61 8.18 -21.83 -30.33
C VAL A 61 8.07 -21.75 -31.86
N GLU A 62 9.15 -22.07 -32.55
CA GLU A 62 9.09 -22.38 -33.97
C GLU A 62 8.03 -23.46 -34.16
N LYS A 63 7.05 -23.19 -35.02
CA LYS A 63 6.07 -24.19 -35.44
C LYS A 63 6.87 -25.32 -36.07
N PRO A 64 6.69 -26.59 -35.63
CA PRO A 64 7.31 -27.68 -36.32
C PRO A 64 6.82 -27.66 -37.77
N GLU A 65 7.76 -27.55 -38.71
CA GLU A 65 7.46 -27.74 -40.11
C GLU A 65 6.83 -29.10 -40.29
N THR A 66 5.67 -29.13 -40.90
CA THR A 66 4.97 -30.34 -41.30
C THR A 66 5.82 -31.05 -42.34
N PRO A 67 6.34 -32.26 -42.13
CA PRO A 67 6.91 -33.05 -43.20
C PRO A 67 5.77 -33.59 -44.06
N ALA A 68 5.80 -33.24 -45.31
CA ALA A 68 4.96 -33.84 -46.32
C ALA A 68 5.25 -35.32 -46.47
N ASN A 69 4.18 -36.12 -46.52
CA ASN A 69 4.09 -37.47 -47.05
C ASN A 69 5.07 -38.55 -46.55
N ILE A 70 4.58 -39.36 -45.61
CA ILE A 70 4.84 -40.80 -45.65
C ILE A 70 3.48 -41.50 -45.47
N ALA A 71 3.03 -42.14 -46.57
CA ALA A 71 1.89 -43.04 -46.59
C ALA A 71 2.26 -44.37 -45.93
N ASP A 72 1.24 -44.96 -45.31
CA ASP A 72 1.11 -46.37 -44.96
C ASP A 72 2.08 -46.99 -43.97
N LYS A 73 1.60 -47.12 -42.73
CA LYS A 73 1.47 -48.45 -42.11
C LYS A 73 0.44 -48.40 -40.95
N LYS A 74 -0.59 -49.17 -41.14
CA LYS A 74 -1.57 -49.55 -40.14
C LYS A 74 -0.89 -50.38 -39.07
N ASP A 75 -0.96 -49.92 -37.83
CA ASP A 75 -1.05 -50.78 -36.68
C ASP A 75 -1.91 -50.03 -35.62
N PHE A 76 -3.17 -50.35 -35.68
CA PHE A 76 -4.12 -50.03 -34.62
C PHE A 76 -3.85 -50.95 -33.43
N HIS A 77 -3.25 -50.43 -32.38
CA HIS A 77 -3.41 -51.02 -31.05
C HIS A 77 -4.63 -50.37 -30.41
N GLU A 78 -5.66 -51.19 -30.21
CA GLU A 78 -6.84 -50.87 -29.40
C GLU A 78 -6.41 -50.49 -27.99
N PRO A 79 -6.99 -49.43 -27.42
CA PRO A 79 -6.77 -49.13 -26.01
C PRO A 79 -7.48 -50.18 -25.16
N HIS A 80 -6.75 -50.78 -24.25
CA HIS A 80 -7.26 -51.67 -23.22
C HIS A 80 -8.48 -51.05 -22.53
N LYS A 81 -9.63 -51.64 -22.75
CA LYS A 81 -10.77 -51.58 -21.83
C LYS A 81 -10.36 -52.43 -20.61
N ASP A 82 -10.41 -51.81 -19.45
CA ASP A 82 -10.67 -52.38 -18.14
C ASP A 82 -9.93 -51.58 -17.04
N ILE A 83 -10.53 -50.43 -16.72
CA ILE A 83 -10.51 -49.93 -15.36
C ILE A 83 -11.95 -49.49 -15.06
N PRO A 84 -12.68 -50.17 -14.17
CA PRO A 84 -13.98 -49.68 -13.73
C PRO A 84 -13.71 -48.46 -12.85
N ALA A 85 -13.99 -47.31 -13.37
CA ALA A 85 -14.11 -46.09 -12.57
C ALA A 85 -15.34 -46.27 -11.64
N GLN A 86 -15.12 -46.75 -10.45
CA GLN A 86 -16.02 -46.49 -9.36
C GLN A 86 -15.88 -44.99 -9.02
N VAL A 87 -16.63 -44.20 -9.76
CA VAL A 87 -17.02 -42.87 -9.33
C VAL A 87 -17.92 -43.12 -8.14
N GLN A 88 -17.36 -43.01 -6.93
CA GLN A 88 -18.19 -42.85 -5.73
C GLN A 88 -18.91 -41.52 -5.95
N GLU A 89 -20.18 -41.58 -6.28
CA GLU A 89 -21.10 -40.46 -6.15
C GLU A 89 -21.00 -39.97 -4.70
N GLU A 90 -20.21 -38.91 -4.48
CA GLU A 90 -20.32 -38.13 -3.27
C GLU A 90 -21.75 -37.62 -3.23
N LYS A 91 -22.56 -38.26 -2.38
CA LYS A 91 -23.88 -37.78 -2.05
C LYS A 91 -23.75 -36.39 -1.53
N PHE A 92 -24.07 -35.43 -2.38
CA PHE A 92 -24.28 -34.05 -2.01
C PHE A 92 -25.30 -34.04 -0.86
N THR A 93 -24.83 -33.87 0.36
CA THR A 93 -25.70 -33.55 1.48
C THR A 93 -26.19 -32.12 1.23
N PRO A 94 -27.49 -31.91 0.99
CA PRO A 94 -27.99 -30.56 0.79
C PRO A 94 -27.69 -29.76 2.05
N VAL A 95 -27.05 -28.59 1.85
CA VAL A 95 -26.87 -27.58 2.89
C VAL A 95 -28.27 -27.31 3.43
N THR A 96 -28.54 -27.74 4.67
CA THR A 96 -29.79 -27.43 5.37
C THR A 96 -29.92 -25.91 5.45
N VAL A 97 -30.69 -25.36 4.55
CA VAL A 97 -31.23 -23.99 4.67
C VAL A 97 -32.01 -24.01 5.98
N LYS A 98 -31.61 -23.23 6.96
CA LYS A 98 -32.34 -23.07 8.23
C LYS A 98 -33.76 -22.66 7.87
N GLU A 99 -34.67 -23.61 7.97
CA GLU A 99 -36.11 -23.38 7.78
C GLU A 99 -36.55 -22.27 8.74
N GLN A 100 -37.35 -21.34 8.23
CA GLN A 100 -37.98 -20.34 9.09
C GLN A 100 -38.95 -21.05 10.03
N PRO A 101 -38.99 -20.71 11.31
CA PRO A 101 -39.82 -21.35 12.30
C PRO A 101 -41.31 -21.24 11.90
N LYS A 102 -42.00 -22.38 11.75
CA LYS A 102 -43.39 -22.47 11.31
C LYS A 102 -44.41 -22.43 12.46
N GLY A 103 -43.96 -22.35 13.71
CA GLY A 103 -44.81 -22.36 14.90
C GLY A 103 -44.68 -21.11 15.77
N LEU A 104 -45.77 -20.66 16.38
CA LEU A 104 -45.82 -19.51 17.30
C LEU A 104 -44.79 -19.63 18.45
N ILE A 105 -44.61 -20.84 18.98
CA ILE A 105 -43.65 -21.12 20.08
C ILE A 105 -42.20 -21.06 19.57
N GLU A 106 -41.91 -21.57 18.37
CA GLU A 106 -40.57 -21.48 17.76
C GLU A 106 -40.20 -20.05 17.34
N THR A 107 -41.18 -19.26 16.91
CA THR A 107 -40.99 -17.85 16.60
C THR A 107 -40.65 -17.04 17.85
N ILE A 108 -41.29 -17.34 18.98
CA ILE A 108 -41.03 -16.69 20.28
C ILE A 108 -39.65 -17.10 20.82
N THR A 109 -39.27 -18.37 20.74
CA THR A 109 -37.93 -18.82 21.16
C THR A 109 -36.82 -18.30 20.27
N TYR A 110 -37.04 -18.19 18.95
CA TYR A 110 -36.10 -17.57 18.02
C TYR A 110 -35.96 -16.06 18.27
N ALA A 111 -37.07 -15.36 18.49
CA ALA A 111 -37.06 -13.94 18.85
C ALA A 111 -36.39 -13.71 20.20
N ALA A 112 -36.66 -14.54 21.21
CA ALA A 112 -35.99 -14.47 22.50
C ALA A 112 -34.49 -14.78 22.41
N SER A 113 -34.06 -15.76 21.62
CA SER A 113 -32.64 -16.05 21.41
C SER A 113 -31.92 -14.91 20.69
N ASN A 114 -32.57 -14.25 19.75
CA ASN A 114 -32.01 -13.08 19.08
C ASN A 114 -31.98 -11.82 19.99
N LEU A 115 -32.97 -11.63 20.85
CA LEU A 115 -32.96 -10.64 21.90
C LEU A 115 -31.85 -10.88 22.92
N VAL A 116 -31.67 -12.11 23.39
CA VAL A 116 -30.57 -12.48 24.29
C VAL A 116 -29.23 -12.26 23.65
N LYS A 117 -29.03 -12.61 22.36
CA LYS A 117 -27.79 -12.30 21.62
C LYS A 117 -27.57 -10.80 21.43
N LYS A 118 -28.64 -10.05 21.24
CA LYS A 118 -28.58 -8.57 21.11
C LYS A 118 -28.27 -7.91 22.45
N VAL A 119 -28.85 -8.41 23.54
CA VAL A 119 -28.56 -7.97 24.91
C VAL A 119 -27.16 -8.40 25.34
N GLN A 120 -26.70 -9.59 25.00
CA GLN A 120 -25.30 -10.03 25.25
C GLN A 120 -24.27 -9.20 24.49
N ARG A 121 -24.59 -8.71 23.27
CA ARG A 121 -23.74 -7.74 22.56
C ARG A 121 -23.74 -6.36 23.21
N LEU A 122 -24.84 -5.95 23.83
CA LEU A 122 -24.94 -4.69 24.57
C LEU A 122 -24.27 -4.76 25.96
N ILE A 123 -24.19 -5.95 26.56
CA ILE A 123 -23.59 -6.16 27.91
C ILE A 123 -22.09 -6.49 27.82
N ARG A 124 -21.56 -6.88 26.66
CA ARG A 124 -20.10 -6.91 26.46
C ARG A 124 -19.71 -5.51 25.98
N PRO A 125 -19.16 -4.64 26.85
CA PRO A 125 -18.54 -3.41 26.38
C PRO A 125 -17.46 -3.81 25.40
N GLU A 126 -17.58 -3.40 24.14
CA GLU A 126 -16.44 -3.50 23.21
C GLU A 126 -15.28 -2.83 23.94
N LYS A 127 -14.22 -3.57 24.16
CA LYS A 127 -13.03 -3.08 24.84
C LYS A 127 -12.55 -1.89 24.02
N LYS A 128 -12.78 -0.67 24.53
CA LYS A 128 -12.30 0.53 23.86
C LYS A 128 -10.79 0.46 23.86
N ILE A 129 -10.21 0.34 22.69
CA ILE A 129 -8.77 0.39 22.49
C ILE A 129 -8.35 1.83 22.71
N HIS A 130 -7.41 2.07 23.62
CA HIS A 130 -6.83 3.39 23.87
C HIS A 130 -5.82 3.71 22.77
N LYS A 131 -6.23 4.51 21.79
CA LYS A 131 -5.39 4.91 20.67
C LYS A 131 -4.85 6.32 20.91
N GLU A 132 -3.54 6.44 20.89
CA GLU A 132 -2.83 7.70 21.09
C GLU A 132 -1.90 7.98 19.93
N VAL A 133 -1.75 9.26 19.60
CA VAL A 133 -0.78 9.73 18.61
C VAL A 133 0.26 10.59 19.33
N ILE A 134 1.52 10.25 19.18
CA ILE A 134 2.64 10.90 19.86
C ILE A 134 3.52 11.50 18.78
N ILE A 135 3.73 12.81 18.85
CA ILE A 135 4.47 13.59 17.85
C ILE A 135 5.70 14.20 18.52
N ASN A 136 6.85 13.88 17.96
CA ASN A 136 8.11 14.55 18.24
C ASN A 136 8.47 15.40 17.01
N ALA A 137 8.48 16.72 17.16
CA ALA A 137 8.72 17.67 16.10
C ALA A 137 10.00 18.46 16.36
N GLU A 138 11.10 17.99 15.80
CA GLU A 138 12.41 18.62 15.85
C GLU A 138 12.66 19.48 14.59
N THR A 139 13.75 20.25 14.61
CA THR A 139 14.09 21.15 13.51
C THR A 139 14.42 20.41 12.21
N LEU A 140 15.07 19.27 12.31
CA LEU A 140 15.54 18.49 11.16
C LEU A 140 14.60 17.36 10.76
N GLU A 141 13.80 16.88 11.70
CA GLU A 141 12.87 15.78 11.44
C GLU A 141 11.62 15.85 12.31
N THR A 142 10.54 15.33 11.78
CA THR A 142 9.29 15.10 12.51
C THR A 142 9.01 13.61 12.56
N ARG A 143 8.74 13.09 13.75
CA ARG A 143 8.43 11.69 14.01
C ARG A 143 7.02 11.57 14.59
N VAL A 144 6.23 10.65 14.07
CA VAL A 144 4.87 10.38 14.52
C VAL A 144 4.72 8.91 14.85
N ALA A 145 4.39 8.62 16.09
CA ALA A 145 4.10 7.27 16.58
C ALA A 145 2.61 7.14 16.91
N VAL A 146 1.99 6.05 16.49
CA VAL A 146 0.61 5.70 16.84
C VAL A 146 0.65 4.48 17.73
N THR A 147 0.09 4.60 18.94
CA THR A 147 0.04 3.51 19.91
C THR A 147 -1.41 3.10 20.18
N GLU A 148 -1.63 1.79 20.37
CA GLU A 148 -2.90 1.22 20.81
C GLU A 148 -2.67 0.40 22.09
N ASP A 149 -3.38 0.76 23.16
CA ASP A 149 -3.13 0.20 24.52
C ASP A 149 -1.64 0.23 24.90
N GLY A 150 -0.91 1.30 24.53
CA GLY A 150 0.53 1.47 24.77
C GLY A 150 1.44 0.66 23.84
N LYS A 151 0.91 -0.13 22.89
CA LYS A 151 1.68 -0.89 21.91
C LYS A 151 1.83 -0.06 20.63
N LEU A 152 3.06 0.08 20.13
CA LEU A 152 3.36 0.81 18.90
C LEU A 152 2.79 0.05 17.68
N GLU A 153 1.90 0.70 16.91
CA GLU A 153 1.23 0.12 15.74
C GLU A 153 1.66 0.75 14.42
N GLU A 154 1.93 2.07 14.42
CA GLU A 154 2.43 2.78 13.24
C GLU A 154 3.53 3.76 13.65
N PHE A 155 4.52 3.92 12.77
CA PHE A 155 5.58 4.90 12.94
C PHE A 155 5.89 5.56 11.61
N ASN A 156 5.92 6.88 11.60
CA ASN A 156 6.22 7.68 10.42
C ASN A 156 7.29 8.72 10.76
N ILE A 157 8.22 8.93 9.85
CA ILE A 157 9.28 9.94 9.96
C ILE A 157 9.32 10.77 8.68
N GLU A 158 9.55 12.07 8.82
CA GLU A 158 9.77 12.99 7.72
C GLU A 158 10.94 13.90 8.07
N ARG A 159 11.93 13.97 7.18
CA ARG A 159 13.08 14.85 7.32
C ARG A 159 12.88 16.11 6.52
N THR A 160 13.25 17.25 7.07
CA THR A 160 13.16 18.57 6.39
C THR A 160 14.08 18.66 5.19
N THR A 161 15.15 17.83 5.14
CA THR A 161 16.09 17.76 4.03
C THR A 161 15.57 16.97 2.82
N GLU A 162 14.51 16.16 3.02
CA GLU A 162 13.92 15.37 1.95
C GLU A 162 12.77 16.12 1.30
N GLU A 163 12.82 16.23 -0.03
CA GLU A 163 11.72 16.85 -0.77
C GLU A 163 10.46 15.98 -0.72
N ARG A 164 9.34 16.61 -0.37
CA ARG A 164 8.01 15.95 -0.37
C ARG A 164 7.48 15.83 -1.79
N LEU A 165 8.03 14.88 -2.53
CA LEU A 165 7.68 14.67 -3.94
C LEU A 165 6.39 13.88 -4.13
N VAL A 166 6.23 12.77 -3.40
CA VAL A 166 5.09 11.86 -3.57
C VAL A 166 3.81 12.58 -3.17
N GLY A 167 2.82 12.57 -4.06
CA GLY A 167 1.56 13.31 -3.91
C GLY A 167 1.58 14.71 -4.50
N SER A 168 2.76 15.32 -4.69
CA SER A 168 2.90 16.67 -5.25
C SER A 168 2.55 16.71 -6.74
N ILE A 169 1.95 17.82 -7.17
CA ILE A 169 1.48 18.05 -8.55
C ILE A 169 2.40 19.05 -9.23
N PHE A 170 2.81 18.73 -10.45
CA PHE A 170 3.71 19.54 -11.25
C PHE A 170 3.07 19.90 -12.59
N LYS A 171 3.36 21.11 -13.05
CA LYS A 171 3.17 21.50 -14.43
C LYS A 171 4.43 21.12 -15.20
N GLY A 172 4.42 19.95 -15.86
CA GLY A 172 5.55 19.38 -16.56
C GLY A 172 5.52 19.63 -18.06
N ARG A 173 6.61 19.29 -18.74
CA ARG A 173 6.75 19.29 -20.20
C ARG A 173 7.20 17.92 -20.69
N VAL A 174 6.53 17.38 -21.68
CA VAL A 174 6.92 16.12 -22.31
C VAL A 174 8.26 16.32 -23.04
N ARG A 175 9.30 15.58 -22.65
CA ARG A 175 10.64 15.63 -23.28
C ARG A 175 10.75 14.63 -24.41
N ASN A 176 10.34 13.39 -24.13
CA ASN A 176 10.47 12.28 -25.06
C ASN A 176 9.33 11.28 -24.89
N LEU A 177 9.01 10.56 -25.96
CA LEU A 177 8.08 9.44 -25.96
C LEU A 177 8.85 8.19 -26.38
N GLU A 178 8.74 7.13 -25.60
CA GLU A 178 9.37 5.83 -25.85
C GLU A 178 8.29 4.78 -26.13
N ASP A 179 7.99 4.59 -27.41
CA ASP A 179 6.93 3.64 -27.81
C ASP A 179 7.25 2.19 -27.45
N GLY A 180 8.53 1.83 -27.40
CA GLY A 180 8.97 0.51 -26.94
C GLY A 180 8.63 0.24 -25.47
N LEU A 181 8.72 1.26 -24.61
CA LEU A 181 8.40 1.19 -23.19
C LEU A 181 6.93 1.58 -22.89
N LYS A 182 6.18 2.03 -23.90
CA LYS A 182 4.84 2.62 -23.73
C LYS A 182 4.83 3.69 -22.62
N ALA A 183 5.81 4.59 -22.67
CA ALA A 183 6.01 5.60 -21.65
C ALA A 183 6.43 6.95 -22.24
N ALA A 184 6.16 8.03 -21.49
CA ALA A 184 6.65 9.36 -21.74
C ALA A 184 7.62 9.78 -20.65
N PHE A 185 8.65 10.53 -21.01
CA PHE A 185 9.54 11.21 -20.07
C PHE A 185 9.13 12.67 -19.95
N VAL A 186 8.85 13.09 -18.72
CA VAL A 186 8.32 14.43 -18.42
C VAL A 186 9.33 15.19 -17.57
N ASP A 187 9.67 16.39 -18.04
CA ASP A 187 10.44 17.34 -17.26
C ASP A 187 9.53 18.04 -16.25
N ILE A 188 9.82 17.88 -14.97
CA ILE A 188 9.11 18.49 -13.85
C ILE A 188 9.98 19.43 -13.03
N GLY A 189 11.18 19.79 -13.55
CA GLY A 189 12.12 20.69 -12.90
C GLY A 189 13.19 20.01 -12.05
N PHE A 190 13.33 18.69 -12.14
CA PHE A 190 14.37 17.92 -11.45
C PHE A 190 15.48 17.50 -12.43
N GLU A 191 16.62 17.12 -11.87
CA GLU A 191 17.76 16.63 -12.65
C GLU A 191 17.37 15.44 -13.55
N LYS A 192 16.51 14.56 -13.05
CA LYS A 192 16.02 13.38 -13.77
C LYS A 192 14.58 13.57 -14.20
N ASN A 193 14.31 13.31 -15.49
CA ASN A 193 12.95 13.35 -16.01
C ASN A 193 12.05 12.32 -15.31
N ALA A 194 10.80 12.70 -15.08
CA ALA A 194 9.79 11.82 -14.52
C ALA A 194 9.30 10.80 -15.55
N PHE A 195 9.08 9.57 -15.09
CA PHE A 195 8.56 8.47 -15.90
C PHE A 195 7.03 8.43 -15.81
N LEU A 196 6.37 8.55 -16.97
CA LEU A 196 4.91 8.52 -17.13
C LEU A 196 4.52 7.38 -18.06
N HIS A 197 4.00 6.28 -17.51
CA HIS A 197 3.54 5.17 -18.32
C HIS A 197 2.21 5.52 -19.05
N TYR A 198 2.00 5.02 -20.27
CA TYR A 198 0.77 5.32 -21.05
C TYR A 198 -0.52 4.90 -20.32
N TRP A 199 -0.49 3.86 -19.47
CA TRP A 199 -1.61 3.49 -18.62
C TRP A 199 -1.96 4.56 -17.58
N ASP A 200 -0.98 5.35 -17.14
CA ASP A 200 -1.15 6.42 -16.18
C ASP A 200 -1.65 7.73 -16.83
N ILE A 201 -1.73 7.77 -18.18
CA ILE A 201 -2.30 8.87 -18.98
C ILE A 201 -3.77 8.61 -19.29
N VAL A 202 -4.11 7.37 -19.61
CA VAL A 202 -5.50 6.99 -19.92
C VAL A 202 -6.31 7.08 -18.63
N PRO A 203 -7.51 7.73 -18.64
CA PRO A 203 -8.37 7.74 -17.46
C PRO A 203 -8.70 6.30 -17.08
N ASN A 204 -8.05 5.80 -16.05
CA ASN A 204 -8.26 4.45 -15.57
C ASN A 204 -9.66 4.34 -14.96
N GLN A 205 -10.38 3.28 -15.30
CA GLN A 205 -11.39 2.76 -14.40
C GLN A 205 -10.65 2.40 -13.11
N PHE A 206 -11.01 3.07 -12.00
CA PHE A 206 -10.34 2.85 -10.72
C PHE A 206 -10.15 1.37 -10.47
N ASP A 207 -8.90 1.00 -10.22
CA ASP A 207 -8.48 -0.35 -9.87
C ASP A 207 -9.34 -0.89 -8.72
N SER A 208 -9.45 -2.16 -8.63
CA SER A 208 -10.28 -3.04 -7.79
C SER A 208 -10.60 -2.62 -6.33
N GLY A 209 -10.07 -1.48 -5.84
CA GLY A 209 -10.25 -0.97 -4.48
C GLY A 209 -11.49 -0.10 -4.22
N VAL A 210 -12.23 0.31 -5.27
CA VAL A 210 -13.39 1.22 -5.15
C VAL A 210 -14.61 0.59 -5.80
N GLU A 211 -15.78 0.71 -5.14
CA GLU A 211 -17.06 0.42 -5.76
C GLU A 211 -17.60 1.71 -6.39
N ILE A 212 -17.75 1.71 -7.71
CA ILE A 212 -18.29 2.85 -8.45
C ILE A 212 -19.78 2.99 -8.14
N VAL A 213 -20.21 4.21 -7.85
CA VAL A 213 -21.61 4.58 -7.62
C VAL A 213 -22.03 5.54 -8.73
N GLU A 214 -23.00 5.15 -9.53
CA GLU A 214 -23.58 6.05 -10.52
C GLU A 214 -24.35 7.18 -9.84
N ARG A 215 -24.10 8.42 -10.30
CA ARG A 215 -24.82 9.61 -9.83
C ARG A 215 -26.02 9.85 -10.76
N GLU A 216 -27.20 10.00 -10.15
CA GLU A 216 -28.40 10.39 -10.87
C GLU A 216 -28.22 11.85 -11.38
N GLY A 217 -28.40 12.07 -12.68
CA GLY A 217 -28.33 13.41 -13.28
C GLY A 217 -26.93 13.88 -13.72
N ALA A 218 -25.87 13.14 -13.46
CA ALA A 218 -24.57 13.47 -14.03
C ALA A 218 -24.64 13.31 -15.56
N LYS A 219 -24.60 14.43 -16.28
CA LYS A 219 -24.43 14.39 -17.75
C LYS A 219 -23.07 13.72 -18.02
N ARG A 220 -23.07 12.45 -18.42
CA ARG A 220 -21.89 11.84 -18.98
C ARG A 220 -21.43 12.71 -20.13
N ARG A 221 -20.37 13.48 -19.92
CA ARG A 221 -19.70 14.11 -21.05
C ARG A 221 -19.15 12.96 -21.87
N ASP A 222 -19.58 12.83 -23.12
CA ASP A 222 -18.94 11.98 -24.11
C ASP A 222 -17.53 12.52 -24.37
N ARG A 223 -16.64 12.31 -23.39
CA ARG A 223 -15.22 12.54 -23.60
C ARG A 223 -14.73 11.42 -24.52
N PRO A 224 -14.09 11.76 -25.64
CA PRO A 224 -13.50 10.74 -26.49
C PRO A 224 -12.62 9.84 -25.62
N LYS A 225 -12.83 8.53 -25.69
CA LYS A 225 -12.01 7.56 -24.95
C LYS A 225 -10.60 7.64 -25.53
N ILE A 226 -9.70 8.31 -24.80
CA ILE A 226 -8.28 8.34 -25.14
C ILE A 226 -7.75 6.92 -25.03
N THR A 227 -7.22 6.40 -26.11
CA THR A 227 -6.55 5.10 -26.17
C THR A 227 -5.04 5.31 -26.16
N GLN A 228 -4.27 4.26 -25.84
CA GLN A 228 -2.81 4.34 -25.88
C GLN A 228 -2.26 4.78 -27.23
N LYS A 229 -2.96 4.49 -28.33
CA LYS A 229 -2.58 4.88 -29.70
C LYS A 229 -2.69 6.39 -29.93
N ASP A 230 -3.55 7.08 -29.18
CA ASP A 230 -3.77 8.51 -29.33
C ASP A 230 -2.73 9.35 -28.55
N ILE A 231 -2.01 8.72 -27.59
CA ILE A 231 -1.09 9.42 -26.70
C ILE A 231 0.02 10.15 -27.45
N PRO A 232 0.74 9.55 -28.42
CA PRO A 232 1.79 10.26 -29.16
C PRO A 232 1.29 11.50 -29.91
N ARG A 233 0.02 11.48 -30.33
CA ARG A 233 -0.61 12.62 -31.02
C ARG A 233 -1.05 13.70 -30.04
N LEU A 234 -1.56 13.32 -28.86
CA LEU A 234 -2.09 14.26 -27.85
C LEU A 234 -0.99 14.90 -27.02
N TYR A 235 0.08 14.18 -26.74
CA TYR A 235 1.18 14.58 -25.87
C TYR A 235 2.52 14.48 -26.62
N SER A 236 2.64 15.26 -27.71
CA SER A 236 3.90 15.33 -28.47
C SER A 236 5.05 15.93 -27.64
N PRO A 237 6.32 15.63 -27.97
CA PRO A 237 7.47 16.28 -27.34
C PRO A 237 7.34 17.80 -27.35
N GLY A 238 7.57 18.43 -26.21
CA GLY A 238 7.40 19.89 -26.00
C GLY A 238 6.02 20.29 -25.49
N SER A 239 5.01 19.41 -25.49
CA SER A 239 3.67 19.71 -24.97
C SER A 239 3.65 19.81 -23.44
N ASP A 240 2.72 20.62 -22.94
CA ASP A 240 2.47 20.80 -21.52
C ASP A 240 1.62 19.67 -20.96
N ILE A 241 1.94 19.19 -19.78
CA ILE A 241 1.21 18.12 -19.11
C ILE A 241 1.17 18.35 -17.59
N ILE A 242 0.03 18.11 -16.98
CA ILE A 242 -0.12 18.17 -15.53
C ILE A 242 0.00 16.76 -14.98
N VAL A 243 0.94 16.58 -14.06
CA VAL A 243 1.28 15.26 -13.51
C VAL A 243 1.39 15.30 -11.99
N GLN A 244 1.01 14.21 -11.35
CA GLN A 244 1.19 13.97 -9.93
C GLN A 244 2.21 12.88 -9.70
N VAL A 245 3.12 13.07 -8.75
CA VAL A 245 4.16 12.09 -8.42
C VAL A 245 3.55 10.95 -7.60
N THR A 246 3.69 9.71 -8.09
CA THR A 246 3.20 8.51 -7.42
C THR A 246 4.30 7.76 -6.67
N LYS A 247 5.55 7.83 -7.18
CA LYS A 247 6.73 7.25 -6.53
C LYS A 247 7.90 8.22 -6.64
N GLY A 248 8.68 8.34 -5.57
CA GLY A 248 9.92 9.09 -5.56
C GLY A 248 11.00 8.46 -6.46
N PRO A 249 12.08 9.20 -6.76
CA PRO A 249 13.22 8.67 -7.50
C PRO A 249 13.90 7.56 -6.69
N ILE A 250 14.40 6.53 -7.37
CA ILE A 250 15.13 5.42 -6.75
C ILE A 250 16.40 5.16 -7.55
N GLY A 251 17.55 5.30 -6.91
CA GLY A 251 18.86 5.09 -7.55
C GLY A 251 19.02 5.97 -8.80
N THR A 252 19.21 5.35 -9.95
CA THR A 252 19.38 6.04 -11.26
C THR A 252 18.05 6.43 -11.92
N LYS A 253 16.91 5.94 -11.42
CA LYS A 253 15.59 6.15 -12.03
C LYS A 253 14.95 7.43 -11.51
N GLY A 254 14.36 8.22 -12.42
CA GLY A 254 13.55 9.40 -12.08
C GLY A 254 12.22 9.02 -11.37
N PRO A 255 11.50 10.03 -10.85
CA PRO A 255 10.21 9.79 -10.19
C PRO A 255 9.17 9.25 -11.17
N ARG A 256 8.23 8.44 -10.67
CA ARG A 256 7.07 7.99 -11.45
C ARG A 256 5.91 8.94 -11.25
N VAL A 257 5.22 9.27 -12.32
CA VAL A 257 4.10 10.22 -12.31
C VAL A 257 2.86 9.65 -13.02
N THR A 258 1.72 10.29 -12.76
CA THR A 258 0.42 9.98 -13.38
C THR A 258 -0.32 11.28 -13.74
N THR A 259 -1.18 11.26 -14.75
CA THR A 259 -2.12 12.37 -15.03
C THR A 259 -3.44 12.23 -14.25
N ASN A 260 -3.67 11.10 -13.61
CA ASN A 260 -4.83 10.87 -12.75
C ASN A 260 -4.62 11.56 -11.41
N ILE A 261 -4.96 12.85 -11.33
CA ILE A 261 -4.76 13.67 -10.15
C ILE A 261 -5.73 13.28 -9.05
N VAL A 262 -5.21 13.17 -7.82
CA VAL A 262 -5.93 12.76 -6.63
C VAL A 262 -5.61 13.72 -5.49
N LEU A 263 -6.62 14.37 -4.91
CA LEU A 263 -6.47 15.20 -3.71
C LEU A 263 -7.10 14.50 -2.51
N PRO A 264 -6.31 13.99 -1.57
CA PRO A 264 -6.82 13.28 -0.41
C PRO A 264 -7.30 14.25 0.67
N GLY A 265 -8.61 14.27 0.93
CA GLY A 265 -9.21 14.86 2.11
C GLY A 265 -9.24 13.88 3.29
N ARG A 266 -9.98 14.25 4.33
CA ARG A 266 -10.14 13.41 5.52
C ARG A 266 -11.12 12.25 5.28
N PHE A 267 -12.31 12.54 4.79
CA PHE A 267 -13.40 11.58 4.55
C PHE A 267 -13.59 11.27 3.08
N LEU A 268 -13.13 12.15 2.22
CA LEU A 268 -13.22 12.08 0.77
C LEU A 268 -11.84 12.10 0.12
N VAL A 269 -11.80 11.62 -1.11
CA VAL A 269 -10.70 11.87 -2.04
C VAL A 269 -11.32 12.53 -3.25
N LEU A 270 -10.84 13.72 -3.63
CA LEU A 270 -11.30 14.43 -4.81
C LEU A 270 -10.51 13.98 -6.05
N LEU A 271 -11.24 13.79 -7.13
CA LEU A 271 -10.71 13.40 -8.44
C LEU A 271 -11.07 14.49 -9.45
N PRO A 272 -10.21 15.50 -9.64
CA PRO A 272 -10.56 16.67 -10.43
C PRO A 272 -10.82 16.40 -11.93
N ASN A 273 -10.26 15.30 -12.47
CA ASN A 273 -10.34 14.95 -13.89
C ASN A 273 -11.14 13.69 -14.17
N SER A 274 -12.00 13.25 -13.24
CA SER A 274 -12.77 12.02 -13.36
C SER A 274 -14.22 12.25 -12.98
N ASP A 275 -15.15 11.78 -13.80
CA ASP A 275 -16.60 11.80 -13.48
C ASP A 275 -17.01 10.64 -12.54
N GLN A 276 -16.08 9.76 -12.19
CA GLN A 276 -16.36 8.58 -11.38
C GLN A 276 -16.39 8.92 -9.89
N SER A 277 -17.44 8.47 -9.23
CA SER A 277 -17.55 8.55 -7.77
C SER A 277 -17.75 7.16 -7.18
N GLY A 278 -17.27 6.95 -5.96
CA GLY A 278 -17.35 5.62 -5.38
C GLY A 278 -17.11 5.56 -3.88
N ILE A 279 -17.12 4.34 -3.36
CA ILE A 279 -16.91 4.03 -1.95
C ILE A 279 -15.78 3.03 -1.83
N SER A 280 -14.87 3.21 -0.90
CA SER A 280 -13.79 2.26 -0.60
C SER A 280 -14.36 0.87 -0.34
N ARG A 281 -13.78 -0.17 -0.98
CA ARG A 281 -14.15 -1.57 -0.72
C ARG A 281 -13.74 -2.06 0.66
N LYS A 282 -12.84 -1.34 1.34
CA LYS A 282 -12.46 -1.62 2.73
C LYS A 282 -13.62 -1.41 3.72
N ILE A 283 -14.67 -0.67 3.33
CA ILE A 283 -15.92 -0.54 4.10
C ILE A 283 -16.77 -1.78 3.82
N GLU A 284 -16.80 -2.74 4.74
CA GLU A 284 -17.46 -4.04 4.51
C GLU A 284 -18.93 -4.05 4.96
N ASN A 285 -19.31 -3.20 5.91
CA ASN A 285 -20.67 -3.16 6.44
C ASN A 285 -21.67 -2.73 5.36
N VAL A 286 -22.56 -3.64 4.98
CA VAL A 286 -23.53 -3.45 3.89
C VAL A 286 -24.50 -2.31 4.18
N GLU A 287 -24.97 -2.14 5.44
CA GLU A 287 -25.88 -1.07 5.82
C GLU A 287 -25.17 0.28 5.77
N GLU A 288 -23.93 0.33 6.22
CA GLU A 288 -23.11 1.54 6.15
C GLU A 288 -22.83 1.92 4.69
N ARG A 289 -22.53 0.97 3.82
CA ARG A 289 -22.38 1.22 2.38
C ARG A 289 -23.65 1.80 1.76
N LYS A 290 -24.82 1.28 2.12
CA LYS A 290 -26.11 1.83 1.67
C LYS A 290 -26.31 3.26 2.15
N ARG A 291 -25.95 3.55 3.41
CA ARG A 291 -26.01 4.89 3.99
C ARG A 291 -25.07 5.86 3.27
N LEU A 292 -23.83 5.47 3.05
CA LEU A 292 -22.82 6.27 2.36
C LEU A 292 -23.20 6.53 0.89
N LYS A 293 -23.80 5.55 0.18
CA LYS A 293 -24.36 5.76 -1.17
C LYS A 293 -25.42 6.87 -1.19
N LYS A 294 -26.28 6.93 -0.18
CA LYS A 294 -27.27 8.02 -0.07
C LYS A 294 -26.58 9.37 0.15
N ILE A 295 -25.60 9.43 1.04
CA ILE A 295 -24.81 10.64 1.28
C ILE A 295 -24.11 11.10 0.00
N LEU A 296 -23.45 10.18 -0.73
CA LEU A 296 -22.73 10.49 -1.96
C LEU A 296 -23.63 11.13 -3.02
N ARG A 297 -24.88 10.66 -3.16
CA ARG A 297 -25.88 11.24 -4.07
C ARG A 297 -26.34 12.65 -3.68
N GLN A 298 -26.25 12.99 -2.39
CA GLN A 298 -26.62 14.30 -1.86
C GLN A 298 -25.49 15.33 -1.95
N LEU A 299 -24.26 14.90 -2.23
CA LEU A 299 -23.12 15.81 -2.36
C LEU A 299 -23.18 16.57 -3.68
N SER A 300 -23.05 17.90 -3.61
CA SER A 300 -22.98 18.79 -4.78
C SER A 300 -21.57 18.75 -5.37
N ILE A 301 -21.25 17.70 -6.14
CA ILE A 301 -19.96 17.53 -6.78
C ILE A 301 -20.01 18.18 -8.16
N PRO A 302 -19.07 19.08 -8.52
CA PRO A 302 -19.05 19.73 -9.82
C PRO A 302 -18.95 18.73 -10.99
N ASP A 303 -19.47 19.12 -12.16
CA ASP A 303 -19.37 18.31 -13.37
C ASP A 303 -17.91 18.14 -13.81
N GLY A 304 -17.55 16.92 -14.17
CA GLY A 304 -16.19 16.56 -14.56
C GLY A 304 -15.28 16.22 -13.38
N MET A 305 -15.82 16.22 -12.16
CA MET A 305 -15.11 15.80 -10.95
C MET A 305 -15.81 14.61 -10.30
N GLY A 306 -15.01 13.76 -9.65
CA GLY A 306 -15.49 12.64 -8.87
C GLY A 306 -14.97 12.66 -7.44
N VAL A 307 -15.56 11.84 -6.58
CA VAL A 307 -15.09 11.66 -5.22
C VAL A 307 -15.13 10.19 -4.80
N ILE A 308 -14.18 9.80 -3.98
CA ILE A 308 -14.14 8.48 -3.34
C ILE A 308 -14.33 8.66 -1.84
N MET A 309 -15.28 7.95 -1.25
CA MET A 309 -15.46 7.91 0.20
C MET A 309 -14.42 7.00 0.84
N ARG A 310 -13.68 7.54 1.83
CA ARG A 310 -12.66 6.84 2.60
C ARG A 310 -13.28 6.07 3.76
N THR A 311 -12.53 5.11 4.32
CA THR A 311 -12.92 4.36 5.53
C THR A 311 -13.13 5.26 6.76
N ALA A 312 -12.38 6.37 6.86
CA ALA A 312 -12.58 7.38 7.91
C ALA A 312 -13.98 8.03 7.89
N GLY A 313 -14.73 7.87 6.79
CA GLY A 313 -16.11 8.35 6.65
C GLY A 313 -17.16 7.42 7.27
N GLU A 314 -16.79 6.23 7.77
CA GLU A 314 -17.74 5.34 8.45
C GLU A 314 -18.33 6.02 9.67
N GLY A 315 -19.64 5.88 9.86
CA GLY A 315 -20.37 6.50 10.97
C GLY A 315 -20.55 8.02 10.89
N GLN A 316 -19.86 8.71 9.96
CA GLN A 316 -19.88 10.18 9.89
C GLN A 316 -21.17 10.74 9.28
N GLN A 317 -21.55 11.94 9.70
CA GLN A 317 -22.75 12.63 9.23
C GLN A 317 -22.48 13.40 7.93
N LEU A 318 -23.52 13.62 7.11
CA LEU A 318 -23.46 14.34 5.83
C LEU A 318 -22.70 15.67 5.91
N ARG A 319 -22.91 16.46 6.98
CA ARG A 319 -22.26 17.78 7.18
C ARG A 319 -20.73 17.73 7.12
N TYR A 320 -20.12 16.62 7.56
CA TYR A 320 -18.66 16.47 7.53
C TYR A 320 -18.15 16.21 6.12
N PHE A 321 -18.89 15.45 5.32
CA PHE A 321 -18.56 15.23 3.91
C PHE A 321 -18.73 16.50 3.07
N VAL A 322 -19.79 17.28 3.33
CA VAL A 322 -20.00 18.58 2.65
C VAL A 322 -18.85 19.54 2.94
N ARG A 323 -18.39 19.59 4.21
CA ARG A 323 -17.29 20.46 4.60
C ARG A 323 -15.96 20.00 4.00
N ASP A 324 -15.68 18.71 4.02
CA ASP A 324 -14.46 18.12 3.44
C ASP A 324 -14.41 18.38 1.93
N LEU A 325 -15.54 18.19 1.24
CA LEU A 325 -15.68 18.50 -0.19
C LEU A 325 -15.42 19.99 -0.47
N ALA A 326 -15.98 20.90 0.33
CA ALA A 326 -15.77 22.33 0.15
C ALA A 326 -14.28 22.72 0.27
N LEU A 327 -13.58 22.19 1.27
CA LEU A 327 -12.13 22.41 1.45
C LEU A 327 -11.33 21.87 0.27
N LEU A 328 -11.65 20.68 -0.22
CA LEU A 328 -10.97 20.07 -1.37
C LEU A 328 -11.21 20.84 -2.66
N LEU A 329 -12.40 21.38 -2.87
CA LEU A 329 -12.71 22.23 -4.02
C LEU A 329 -11.98 23.56 -3.96
N GLU A 330 -11.87 24.18 -2.80
CA GLU A 330 -11.09 25.40 -2.57
C GLU A 330 -9.60 25.15 -2.88
N GLU A 331 -9.05 24.05 -2.38
CA GLU A 331 -7.68 23.62 -2.65
C GLU A 331 -7.44 23.40 -4.15
N TRP A 332 -8.35 22.66 -4.82
CA TRP A 332 -8.24 22.43 -6.27
C TRP A 332 -8.33 23.73 -7.08
N ASN A 333 -9.19 24.67 -6.70
CA ASN A 333 -9.28 25.97 -7.36
C ASN A 333 -7.97 26.73 -7.24
N SER A 334 -7.34 26.73 -6.05
CA SER A 334 -6.01 27.32 -5.85
C SER A 334 -4.94 26.66 -6.74
N VAL A 335 -4.94 25.32 -6.83
CA VAL A 335 -4.03 24.56 -7.72
C VAL A 335 -4.29 24.90 -9.18
N SER A 336 -5.55 24.94 -9.61
CA SER A 336 -5.94 25.29 -10.98
C SER A 336 -5.48 26.68 -11.38
N ASP A 337 -5.57 27.66 -10.47
CA ASP A 337 -5.07 29.02 -10.71
C ASP A 337 -3.53 29.09 -10.80
N LYS A 338 -2.83 28.30 -10.00
CA LYS A 338 -1.36 28.16 -10.12
C LYS A 338 -0.97 27.52 -11.45
N ILE A 339 -1.68 26.49 -11.91
CA ILE A 339 -1.45 25.85 -13.22
C ILE A 339 -1.51 26.88 -14.36
N LYS A 340 -2.46 27.83 -14.30
CA LYS A 340 -2.61 28.87 -15.32
C LYS A 340 -1.51 29.92 -15.26
N LYS A 341 -1.05 30.30 -14.06
CA LYS A 341 -0.15 31.43 -13.83
C LYS A 341 1.33 31.05 -13.84
N GLN A 342 1.68 29.84 -13.41
CA GLN A 342 3.07 29.45 -13.21
C GLN A 342 3.72 28.93 -14.50
N PRO A 343 5.05 29.11 -14.64
CA PRO A 343 5.81 28.58 -15.76
C PRO A 343 5.85 27.05 -15.75
N MET A 344 6.43 26.48 -16.81
CA MET A 344 6.67 25.06 -16.91
C MET A 344 7.74 24.56 -15.93
N ALA A 345 7.74 23.26 -15.68
CA ALA A 345 8.66 22.58 -14.76
C ALA A 345 8.57 23.12 -13.32
N THR A 346 7.35 23.46 -12.86
CA THR A 346 7.10 24.03 -11.53
C THR A 346 6.12 23.19 -10.73
N CYS A 347 6.37 23.09 -9.42
CA CYS A 347 5.44 22.51 -8.47
C CYS A 347 4.23 23.43 -8.25
N VAL A 348 3.03 22.99 -8.58
CA VAL A 348 1.77 23.74 -8.40
C VAL A 348 1.03 23.35 -7.13
N PHE A 349 1.29 22.17 -6.61
CA PHE A 349 0.78 21.67 -5.33
C PHE A 349 1.84 20.79 -4.66
N GLN A 350 2.18 21.10 -3.44
CA GLN A 350 3.06 20.27 -2.62
C GLN A 350 2.25 19.52 -1.59
N GLU A 351 2.47 18.20 -1.47
CA GLU A 351 1.82 17.38 -0.43
C GLU A 351 2.11 17.98 0.95
N PRO A 352 1.10 18.10 1.83
CA PRO A 352 1.26 18.58 3.19
C PRO A 352 2.35 17.84 3.98
N ASP A 353 2.93 18.50 4.98
CA ASP A 353 3.92 17.87 5.85
C ASP A 353 3.29 16.77 6.75
N LEU A 354 4.15 16.02 7.45
CA LEU A 354 3.72 14.91 8.28
C LEU A 354 2.76 15.34 9.40
N ILE A 355 2.90 16.57 9.91
CA ILE A 355 2.00 17.13 10.93
C ILE A 355 0.59 17.30 10.36
N GLU A 356 0.46 17.95 9.21
CA GLU A 356 -0.83 18.15 8.53
C GLU A 356 -1.47 16.84 8.10
N ARG A 357 -0.66 15.93 7.53
CA ARG A 357 -1.12 14.57 7.19
C ARG A 357 -1.60 13.81 8.41
N THR A 358 -0.93 13.97 9.56
CA THR A 358 -1.36 13.35 10.82
C THR A 358 -2.73 13.85 11.26
N VAL A 359 -2.99 15.16 11.17
CA VAL A 359 -4.31 15.72 11.47
C VAL A 359 -5.37 15.17 10.52
N ARG A 360 -5.06 15.13 9.23
CA ARG A 360 -5.97 14.62 8.20
C ARG A 360 -6.34 13.15 8.40
N ASP A 361 -5.34 12.30 8.68
CA ASP A 361 -5.51 10.85 8.62
C ASP A 361 -5.76 10.21 9.99
N PHE A 362 -5.26 10.78 11.09
CA PHE A 362 -5.34 10.18 12.43
C PHE A 362 -6.28 10.88 13.42
N LEU A 363 -6.86 12.03 13.09
CA LEU A 363 -7.83 12.67 13.98
C LEU A 363 -9.20 11.99 13.89
N THR A 364 -9.27 10.71 14.18
CA THR A 364 -10.50 9.90 14.18
C THR A 364 -11.17 9.88 15.55
N GLU A 365 -12.40 9.37 15.64
CA GLU A 365 -13.14 9.35 16.92
C GLU A 365 -12.51 8.38 17.93
N ASP A 366 -11.88 7.31 17.43
CA ASP A 366 -11.17 6.30 18.20
C ASP A 366 -9.85 6.80 18.81
N VAL A 367 -9.26 7.89 18.29
CA VAL A 367 -8.08 8.51 18.91
C VAL A 367 -8.49 9.30 20.15
N GLU A 368 -7.92 8.91 21.29
CA GLU A 368 -8.19 9.55 22.58
C GLU A 368 -7.47 10.89 22.69
N ARG A 369 -6.17 10.91 22.39
CA ARG A 369 -5.35 12.13 22.45
C ARG A 369 -4.22 12.13 21.43
N ILE A 370 -3.78 13.34 21.10
CA ILE A 370 -2.59 13.63 20.30
C ILE A 370 -1.66 14.46 21.17
N VAL A 371 -0.46 13.95 21.41
CA VAL A 371 0.56 14.60 22.26
C VAL A 371 1.65 15.16 21.36
N VAL A 372 2.02 16.43 21.55
CA VAL A 372 3.01 17.13 20.72
C VAL A 372 4.02 17.84 21.61
N ASP A 373 5.31 17.63 21.39
CA ASP A 373 6.41 18.19 22.17
C ASP A 373 6.91 19.56 21.70
N ASN A 374 6.39 20.07 20.59
CA ASN A 374 6.79 21.35 20.02
C ASN A 374 5.62 22.33 20.01
N ASN A 375 5.79 23.50 20.64
CA ASN A 375 4.73 24.50 20.76
C ASN A 375 4.27 25.06 19.40
N LYS A 376 5.19 25.29 18.44
CA LYS A 376 4.81 25.79 17.10
C LYS A 376 3.98 24.75 16.35
N ALA A 377 4.38 23.49 16.40
CA ALA A 377 3.63 22.39 15.83
C ALA A 377 2.24 22.24 16.49
N TYR A 378 2.18 22.34 17.83
CA TYR A 378 0.93 22.30 18.59
C TYR A 378 -0.05 23.40 18.17
N GLU A 379 0.37 24.66 18.12
CA GLU A 379 -0.51 25.77 17.71
C GLU A 379 -0.99 25.61 16.28
N ARG A 380 -0.12 25.24 15.35
CA ARG A 380 -0.46 24.97 13.95
C ARG A 380 -1.50 23.84 13.83
N MET A 381 -1.30 22.74 14.52
CA MET A 381 -2.25 21.62 14.55
C MET A 381 -3.60 22.06 15.14
N ARG A 382 -3.56 22.82 16.21
CA ARG A 382 -4.77 23.34 16.88
C ARG A 382 -5.58 24.22 15.95
N GLU A 383 -4.96 25.13 15.22
CA GLU A 383 -5.63 25.98 14.22
C GLU A 383 -6.28 25.14 13.11
N MET A 384 -5.54 24.17 12.57
CA MET A 384 -6.07 23.27 11.53
C MET A 384 -7.27 22.48 12.02
N ILE A 385 -7.18 21.87 13.20
CA ILE A 385 -8.28 21.09 13.78
C ILE A 385 -9.46 21.98 14.09
N PHE A 386 -9.24 23.21 14.55
CA PHE A 386 -10.32 24.16 14.82
C PHE A 386 -11.11 24.48 13.55
N LYS A 387 -10.44 24.57 12.39
CA LYS A 387 -11.09 24.72 11.08
C LYS A 387 -11.92 23.49 10.70
N ILE A 388 -11.49 22.28 11.08
CA ILE A 388 -12.16 21.03 10.75
C ILE A 388 -13.28 20.71 11.75
N SER A 389 -12.97 20.71 13.05
CA SER A 389 -13.88 20.35 14.13
C SER A 389 -13.47 20.98 15.46
N LYS A 390 -14.23 21.97 15.91
CA LYS A 390 -14.00 22.61 17.23
C LYS A 390 -13.99 21.60 18.38
N ARG A 391 -14.82 20.54 18.30
CA ARG A 391 -14.92 19.51 19.33
C ARG A 391 -13.65 18.68 19.46
N SER A 392 -12.98 18.44 18.36
CA SER A 392 -11.75 17.62 18.33
C SER A 392 -10.50 18.37 18.78
N ALA A 393 -10.55 19.70 18.88
CA ALA A 393 -9.40 20.52 19.31
C ALA A 393 -8.95 20.19 20.75
N GLY A 394 -9.87 19.74 21.61
CA GLY A 394 -9.54 19.31 22.98
C GLY A 394 -8.71 18.01 23.08
N LYS A 395 -8.61 17.24 21.99
CA LYS A 395 -7.81 16.01 21.93
C LYS A 395 -6.31 16.28 21.83
N ILE A 396 -5.89 17.45 21.34
CA ILE A 396 -4.46 17.79 21.27
C ILE A 396 -4.00 18.30 22.62
N LYS A 397 -2.85 17.78 23.07
CA LYS A 397 -2.21 18.15 24.32
C LYS A 397 -0.75 18.54 24.05
N PRO A 398 -0.30 19.69 24.55
CA PRO A 398 1.11 20.02 24.55
C PRO A 398 1.84 19.12 25.53
N TYR A 399 3.07 18.77 25.22
CA TYR A 399 3.97 18.03 26.10
C TYR A 399 5.10 18.95 26.56
N SER A 400 5.32 19.03 27.86
CA SER A 400 6.30 19.95 28.46
C SER A 400 7.18 19.30 29.53
N ASP A 401 7.14 17.96 29.70
CA ASP A 401 8.00 17.27 30.66
C ASP A 401 9.47 17.32 30.21
N ALA A 402 10.40 17.19 31.18
CA ALA A 402 11.84 17.17 30.90
C ALA A 402 12.30 15.89 30.20
N GLN A 403 11.58 14.79 30.36
CA GLN A 403 11.90 13.52 29.69
C GLN A 403 11.46 13.59 28.21
N PRO A 404 12.26 13.10 27.22
CA PRO A 404 11.83 13.02 25.83
C PRO A 404 10.48 12.32 25.66
N VAL A 405 9.62 12.84 24.78
CA VAL A 405 8.24 12.36 24.64
C VAL A 405 8.17 10.87 24.31
N PHE A 406 9.01 10.36 23.41
CA PHE A 406 9.01 8.95 23.04
C PHE A 406 9.48 8.04 24.18
N ASP A 407 10.40 8.50 25.02
CA ASP A 407 10.83 7.73 26.21
C ASP A 407 9.72 7.67 27.25
N ARG A 408 9.03 8.80 27.46
CA ARG A 408 7.90 8.88 28.40
C ARG A 408 6.78 7.90 28.07
N PHE A 409 6.50 7.72 26.77
CA PHE A 409 5.48 6.79 26.26
C PHE A 409 6.02 5.40 25.92
N GLY A 410 7.30 5.13 26.21
CA GLY A 410 7.96 3.84 25.94
C GLY A 410 8.03 3.49 24.45
N VAL A 411 7.97 4.50 23.59
CA VAL A 411 8.04 4.33 22.12
C VAL A 411 9.45 4.00 21.68
N THR A 412 10.48 4.68 22.22
CA THR A 412 11.90 4.47 21.86
C THR A 412 12.29 3.01 21.99
N LYS A 413 12.02 2.38 23.14
CA LYS A 413 12.32 0.96 23.36
C LYS A 413 11.58 0.03 22.40
N GLN A 414 10.34 0.37 22.04
CA GLN A 414 9.56 -0.42 21.09
C GLN A 414 10.09 -0.25 19.66
N LEU A 415 10.60 0.92 19.29
CA LEU A 415 11.26 1.15 18.00
C LEU A 415 12.55 0.36 17.87
N GLU A 416 13.41 0.40 18.89
CA GLU A 416 14.65 -0.40 18.91
C GLU A 416 14.36 -1.89 18.71
N ASN A 417 13.35 -2.42 19.43
CA ASN A 417 12.93 -3.81 19.28
C ASN A 417 12.27 -4.07 17.91
N ALA A 418 11.54 -3.10 17.36
CA ALA A 418 10.85 -3.26 16.08
C ALA A 418 11.82 -3.41 14.91
N PHE A 419 13.04 -2.84 14.97
CA PHE A 419 14.07 -2.98 13.92
C PHE A 419 15.08 -4.10 14.21
N SER A 420 14.92 -4.83 15.31
CA SER A 420 15.72 -6.02 15.61
C SER A 420 15.41 -7.16 14.62
N ARG A 421 16.45 -7.90 14.18
CA ARG A 421 16.27 -9.10 13.34
C ARG A 421 15.34 -10.13 14.00
N GLN A 422 15.42 -10.25 15.33
CA GLN A 422 14.61 -11.17 16.13
C GLN A 422 13.59 -10.40 16.99
N VAL A 423 12.33 -10.76 16.88
CA VAL A 423 11.23 -10.17 17.64
C VAL A 423 10.62 -11.21 18.58
N HIS A 424 10.66 -10.96 19.88
CA HIS A 424 10.14 -11.87 20.89
C HIS A 424 8.62 -11.74 21.05
N LEU A 425 7.97 -12.89 21.19
CA LEU A 425 6.53 -13.01 21.44
C LEU A 425 6.24 -13.15 22.94
N LYS A 426 5.06 -12.74 23.38
CA LYS A 426 4.62 -12.87 24.79
C LYS A 426 4.54 -14.33 25.24
N SER A 427 4.24 -15.26 24.31
CA SER A 427 4.21 -16.71 24.56
C SER A 427 5.57 -17.32 24.82
N GLY A 428 6.68 -16.58 24.63
CA GLY A 428 8.05 -17.06 24.74
C GLY A 428 8.66 -17.58 23.44
N GLY A 429 7.88 -17.59 22.35
CA GLY A 429 8.39 -17.77 21.00
C GLY A 429 9.06 -16.51 20.46
N TYR A 430 9.53 -16.58 19.22
CA TYR A 430 10.09 -15.42 18.52
C TYR A 430 9.94 -15.59 17.00
N ILE A 431 9.95 -14.46 16.30
CA ILE A 431 10.00 -14.41 14.84
C ILE A 431 11.38 -13.86 14.42
N VAL A 432 11.91 -14.39 13.32
CA VAL A 432 13.15 -13.91 12.69
C VAL A 432 12.77 -13.31 11.35
N ILE A 433 13.22 -12.10 11.06
CA ILE A 433 12.89 -11.37 9.85
C ILE A 433 14.17 -11.08 9.09
N ASP A 434 14.32 -11.66 7.91
CA ASP A 434 15.46 -11.52 7.03
C ASP A 434 15.03 -10.90 5.69
N GLU A 435 15.63 -9.77 5.35
CA GLU A 435 15.48 -9.12 4.06
C GLU A 435 16.56 -9.61 3.11
N THR A 436 16.15 -10.09 1.94
CA THR A 436 17.04 -10.44 0.83
C THR A 436 16.86 -9.43 -0.30
N GLU A 437 17.66 -9.53 -1.35
CA GLU A 437 17.53 -8.65 -2.51
C GLU A 437 16.13 -8.73 -3.19
N ALA A 438 15.51 -9.91 -3.21
CA ALA A 438 14.29 -10.17 -3.96
C ALA A 438 13.03 -10.41 -3.09
N LEU A 439 13.19 -10.80 -1.83
CA LEU A 439 12.08 -11.16 -0.95
C LEU A 439 12.41 -10.93 0.54
N VAL A 440 11.36 -10.92 1.35
CA VAL A 440 11.49 -10.97 2.82
C VAL A 440 11.10 -12.35 3.29
N ALA A 441 11.97 -13.00 4.04
CA ALA A 441 11.70 -14.28 4.70
C ALA A 441 11.43 -14.06 6.19
N ILE A 442 10.36 -14.65 6.71
CA ILE A 442 9.99 -14.57 8.13
C ILE A 442 9.80 -15.99 8.66
N ASP A 443 10.61 -16.34 9.66
CA ASP A 443 10.61 -17.64 10.32
C ASP A 443 10.01 -17.54 11.72
N VAL A 444 9.16 -18.50 12.10
CA VAL A 444 8.46 -18.54 13.39
C VAL A 444 9.02 -19.67 14.25
N ASN A 445 9.51 -19.33 15.43
CA ASN A 445 10.12 -20.25 16.38
C ASN A 445 9.36 -20.34 17.70
N THR A 446 9.22 -21.56 18.26
CA THR A 446 8.58 -21.80 19.57
C THR A 446 9.40 -21.28 20.74
N GLY A 447 10.69 -21.04 20.54
CA GLY A 447 11.60 -20.64 21.63
C GLY A 447 11.74 -21.71 22.72
N ARG A 448 11.67 -21.27 23.98
CA ARG A 448 11.79 -22.16 25.14
C ARG A 448 10.47 -22.85 25.55
N HIS A 449 9.43 -22.73 24.77
CA HIS A 449 8.14 -23.33 25.10
C HIS A 449 8.20 -24.85 24.97
N LYS A 450 8.54 -25.53 26.06
CA LYS A 450 8.45 -26.99 26.13
C LYS A 450 6.97 -27.36 26.20
N GLY A 451 6.43 -27.88 25.10
CA GLY A 451 5.05 -28.33 25.02
C GLY A 451 4.73 -29.32 26.17
N GLY A 452 3.71 -28.98 26.95
CA GLY A 452 3.05 -29.92 27.84
C GLY A 452 2.19 -30.91 27.04
N LYS A 453 1.21 -31.54 27.70
CA LYS A 453 0.32 -32.55 27.12
C LYS A 453 -0.43 -32.11 25.84
N ASP A 454 -0.52 -30.78 25.54
CA ASP A 454 -1.19 -30.21 24.36
C ASP A 454 -0.21 -29.44 23.46
N GLN A 455 0.73 -30.15 22.86
CA GLN A 455 1.73 -29.54 21.97
C GLN A 455 1.08 -28.83 20.74
N GLU A 456 0.04 -29.42 20.16
CA GLU A 456 -0.65 -28.83 18.99
C GLU A 456 -1.33 -27.50 19.34
N ALA A 457 -2.01 -27.42 20.49
CA ALA A 457 -2.63 -26.20 20.96
C ALA A 457 -1.59 -25.09 21.26
N ALA A 458 -0.41 -25.48 21.79
CA ALA A 458 0.68 -24.56 22.01
C ALA A 458 1.26 -24.00 20.70
N ILE A 459 1.48 -24.86 19.68
CA ILE A 459 1.92 -24.46 18.34
C ILE A 459 0.91 -23.50 17.70
N LEU A 460 -0.36 -23.83 17.72
CA LEU A 460 -1.41 -22.97 17.19
C LEU A 460 -1.41 -21.58 17.86
N LYS A 461 -1.27 -21.55 19.19
CA LYS A 461 -1.20 -20.30 19.96
C LYS A 461 -0.02 -19.43 19.53
N VAL A 462 1.18 -20.02 19.40
CA VAL A 462 2.37 -19.31 18.95
C VAL A 462 2.19 -18.81 17.52
N ASN A 463 1.69 -19.62 16.61
CA ASN A 463 1.45 -19.23 15.22
C ASN A 463 0.41 -18.09 15.10
N LEU A 464 -0.66 -18.10 15.90
CA LEU A 464 -1.65 -17.02 15.91
C LEU A 464 -1.07 -15.71 16.46
N GLU A 465 -0.27 -15.79 17.54
CA GLU A 465 0.42 -14.62 18.09
C GLU A 465 1.46 -14.08 17.08
N SER A 466 2.21 -14.97 16.44
CA SER A 466 3.14 -14.61 15.37
C SER A 466 2.44 -13.91 14.21
N ALA A 467 1.28 -14.39 13.78
CA ALA A 467 0.49 -13.77 12.72
C ALA A 467 0.13 -12.32 13.04
N ASP A 468 -0.27 -12.02 14.30
CA ASP A 468 -0.56 -10.66 14.74
C ASP A 468 0.69 -9.77 14.72
N ASP A 469 1.81 -10.27 15.26
CA ASP A 469 3.06 -9.51 15.29
C ASP A 469 3.70 -9.34 13.91
N ILE A 470 3.64 -10.35 13.03
CA ILE A 470 4.09 -10.23 11.64
C ILE A 470 3.33 -9.09 10.93
N CYS A 471 1.99 -9.07 10.99
CA CYS A 471 1.19 -8.01 10.40
C CYS A 471 1.62 -6.62 10.91
N ARG A 472 1.95 -6.51 12.19
CA ARG A 472 2.44 -5.28 12.81
C ARG A 472 3.84 -4.91 12.33
N GLN A 473 4.77 -5.88 12.27
CA GLN A 473 6.15 -5.66 11.82
C GLN A 473 6.20 -5.20 10.35
N LEU A 474 5.37 -5.80 9.49
CA LEU A 474 5.28 -5.39 8.08
C LEU A 474 4.90 -3.90 7.96
N ARG A 475 3.95 -3.41 8.78
CA ARG A 475 3.59 -1.99 8.82
C ARG A 475 4.67 -1.11 9.41
N LEU A 476 5.24 -1.48 10.56
CA LEU A 476 6.26 -0.68 11.25
C LEU A 476 7.53 -0.51 10.43
N ARG A 477 7.97 -1.58 9.76
CA ARG A 477 9.18 -1.58 8.92
C ARG A 477 8.90 -1.14 7.49
N ASN A 478 7.63 -0.88 7.13
CA ASN A 478 7.19 -0.56 5.76
C ASN A 478 7.70 -1.58 4.72
N MET A 479 7.61 -2.86 5.06
CA MET A 479 8.05 -3.94 4.20
C MET A 479 7.05 -4.21 3.09
N GLY A 480 7.54 -4.42 1.87
CA GLY A 480 6.73 -4.70 0.70
C GLY A 480 7.40 -5.72 -0.24
N GLY A 481 6.78 -5.98 -1.36
CA GLY A 481 7.25 -6.99 -2.32
C GLY A 481 6.78 -8.40 -1.99
N LEU A 482 7.58 -9.41 -2.32
CA LEU A 482 7.29 -10.81 -2.02
C LEU A 482 7.71 -11.12 -0.58
N ILE A 483 6.78 -11.64 0.22
CA ILE A 483 7.02 -11.99 1.61
C ILE A 483 6.67 -13.47 1.79
N VAL A 484 7.62 -14.23 2.31
CA VAL A 484 7.47 -15.66 2.58
C VAL A 484 7.47 -15.87 4.08
N LEU A 485 6.41 -16.52 4.58
CA LEU A 485 6.23 -16.79 6.01
C LEU A 485 6.34 -18.29 6.25
N ASP A 486 7.24 -18.68 7.13
CA ASP A 486 7.45 -20.05 7.59
C ASP A 486 6.86 -20.20 9.00
N PHE A 487 5.64 -20.71 9.06
CA PHE A 487 4.96 -20.99 10.33
C PHE A 487 5.36 -22.36 10.86
N ILE A 488 5.32 -22.51 12.18
CA ILE A 488 5.54 -23.83 12.79
C ILE A 488 4.52 -24.83 12.24
N ASP A 489 4.98 -26.01 11.85
CA ASP A 489 4.18 -27.04 11.24
C ASP A 489 2.91 -27.39 12.02
N MET A 490 1.77 -27.34 11.33
CA MET A 490 0.45 -27.69 11.85
C MET A 490 -0.13 -28.88 11.10
N LYS A 491 -0.43 -29.96 11.80
CA LYS A 491 -1.06 -31.16 11.21
C LYS A 491 -2.49 -30.88 10.78
N SER A 492 -3.24 -30.12 11.59
CA SER A 492 -4.64 -29.82 11.37
C SER A 492 -4.85 -28.80 10.25
N GLY A 493 -5.60 -29.13 9.21
CA GLY A 493 -6.04 -28.19 8.18
C GLY A 493 -6.89 -27.05 8.73
N ARG A 494 -7.64 -27.29 9.82
CA ARG A 494 -8.43 -26.27 10.51
C ARG A 494 -7.54 -25.21 11.16
N ASP A 495 -6.41 -25.61 11.73
CA ASP A 495 -5.48 -24.70 12.39
C ASP A 495 -4.74 -23.84 11.36
N ARG A 496 -4.30 -24.44 10.26
CA ARG A 496 -3.76 -23.70 9.11
C ARG A 496 -4.75 -22.64 8.60
N GLN A 497 -6.03 -22.98 8.51
CA GLN A 497 -7.07 -22.03 8.11
C GLN A 497 -7.29 -20.92 9.14
N GLN A 498 -7.17 -21.19 10.43
CA GLN A 498 -7.25 -20.17 11.48
C GLN A 498 -6.10 -19.17 11.36
N VAL A 499 -4.86 -19.64 11.18
CA VAL A 499 -3.68 -18.78 10.99
C VAL A 499 -3.82 -17.94 9.72
N HIS A 500 -4.25 -18.55 8.60
CA HIS A 500 -4.51 -17.81 7.36
C HIS A 500 -5.56 -16.71 7.55
N SER A 501 -6.66 -17.00 8.24
CA SER A 501 -7.71 -16.02 8.53
C SER A 501 -7.19 -14.89 9.42
N ARG A 502 -6.39 -15.23 10.43
CA ARG A 502 -5.78 -14.24 11.34
C ARG A 502 -4.85 -13.27 10.59
N MET A 503 -3.99 -13.81 9.72
CA MET A 503 -3.13 -12.99 8.85
C MET A 503 -3.95 -12.07 7.95
N ARG A 504 -4.97 -12.61 7.29
CA ARG A 504 -5.85 -11.82 6.41
C ARG A 504 -6.54 -10.68 7.17
N ASP A 505 -7.03 -10.95 8.38
CA ASP A 505 -7.71 -9.94 9.20
C ASP A 505 -6.73 -8.88 9.72
N GLY A 506 -5.51 -9.29 10.10
CA GLY A 506 -4.44 -8.37 10.52
C GLY A 506 -3.95 -7.45 9.40
N LEU A 507 -3.83 -7.98 8.17
CA LEU A 507 -3.40 -7.22 7.01
C LEU A 507 -4.47 -6.23 6.47
N ARG A 508 -5.75 -6.38 6.83
CA ARG A 508 -6.79 -5.40 6.49
C ARG A 508 -6.51 -4.00 7.05
N ARG A 509 -5.77 -3.93 8.14
CA ARG A 509 -5.37 -2.66 8.77
C ARG A 509 -4.26 -1.95 8.01
N ASP A 510 -3.54 -2.65 7.13
CA ASP A 510 -2.49 -2.07 6.32
C ASP A 510 -3.10 -1.15 5.24
N LYS A 511 -2.46 0.00 5.03
CA LYS A 511 -2.83 0.95 3.97
C LYS A 511 -2.45 0.40 2.58
N ALA A 512 -1.40 -0.44 2.52
CA ALA A 512 -0.94 -1.10 1.31
C ALA A 512 -1.95 -2.14 0.82
N LYS A 513 -1.94 -2.40 -0.48
CA LYS A 513 -2.70 -3.50 -1.10
C LYS A 513 -1.92 -4.79 -0.91
N THR A 514 -2.52 -5.75 -0.23
CA THR A 514 -1.89 -7.05 0.05
C THR A 514 -2.70 -8.18 -0.57
N HIS A 515 -2.00 -9.18 -1.08
CA HIS A 515 -2.56 -10.46 -1.50
C HIS A 515 -1.95 -11.55 -0.63
N ILE A 516 -2.81 -12.38 -0.04
CA ILE A 516 -2.37 -13.46 0.84
C ILE A 516 -2.80 -14.80 0.24
N LEU A 517 -1.85 -15.70 0.12
CA LEU A 517 -2.09 -17.06 -0.33
C LEU A 517 -2.24 -18.00 0.88
N PRO A 518 -3.01 -19.09 0.76
CA PRO A 518 -3.10 -20.09 1.83
C PRO A 518 -1.73 -20.74 2.06
N ILE A 519 -1.57 -21.38 3.23
CA ILE A 519 -0.36 -22.17 3.54
C ILE A 519 -0.23 -23.28 2.51
N SER A 520 0.92 -23.34 1.84
CA SER A 520 1.24 -24.31 0.79
C SER A 520 1.44 -25.72 1.37
N GLN A 521 1.63 -26.71 0.50
CA GLN A 521 2.01 -28.08 0.90
C GLN A 521 3.41 -28.13 1.56
N LEU A 522 4.24 -27.13 1.29
CA LEU A 522 5.57 -26.98 1.91
C LEU A 522 5.53 -26.29 3.29
N GLY A 523 4.35 -25.97 3.83
CA GLY A 523 4.21 -25.27 5.10
C GLY A 523 4.32 -23.73 4.98
N LEU A 524 4.66 -23.19 3.83
CA LEU A 524 4.94 -21.77 3.62
C LEU A 524 3.67 -20.98 3.20
N MET A 525 3.55 -19.77 3.73
CA MET A 525 2.52 -18.81 3.33
C MET A 525 3.15 -17.63 2.56
#